data_a1415beefa6848a98a94aadccd8cd232
#
_entry.id   a1415beefa6848a98a94aadccd8cd232
#
_cell.length_a   1.000
_cell.length_b   1.000
_cell.length_c   1.000
_cell.angle_alpha   90.00
_cell.angle_beta   90.00
_cell.angle_gamma   90.00
#
_symmetry.space_group_name_H-M   'P 1'
#
loop_
_entity.id
_entity.type
_entity.pdbx_description
1 polymer ?
#
loop_
_entity_poly.entity_id
_entity_poly.type
_entity_poly.pdbx_seq_one_letter_code
_entity_poly.pdbx_strand_id
1 'polypeptide(L)'
;LLAGVAPAWFNVLDLSRLHEGTGLPTIAISFEASPGLAPAIREEFDGADRDWRLDTYESLPPRRSLPVNDEQVFVRGVGVETPVAESGDADGTEVPPLAPNCEAAQFVRGFTPEGGRPEPLRVARLAARAGRELGERLDS
;
A
#
# COMPACT_ATOMS: atom_id res chain seq x y z
N LEU A 1 7.70 -4.94 -2.43
CA LEU A 1 6.38 -4.38 -2.78
C LEU A 1 5.28 -5.10 -2.03
N LEU A 2 4.33 -4.35 -1.52
CA LEU A 2 3.14 -4.85 -0.84
C LEU A 2 1.87 -4.27 -1.48
N ALA A 3 0.83 -5.09 -1.59
CA ALA A 3 -0.49 -4.65 -2.04
C ALA A 3 -1.32 -4.20 -0.83
N GLY A 4 -1.20 -2.93 -0.47
CA GLY A 4 -1.83 -2.35 0.70
C GLY A 4 -1.08 -2.58 2.00
N VAL A 5 -1.63 -2.09 3.09
CA VAL A 5 -1.04 -2.15 4.44
C VAL A 5 -1.82 -3.02 5.42
N ALA A 6 -2.95 -3.55 5.00
CA ALA A 6 -3.80 -4.43 5.81
C ALA A 6 -4.32 -5.61 4.96
N PRO A 7 -3.49 -6.62 4.70
CA PRO A 7 -3.79 -7.67 3.72
C PRO A 7 -4.88 -8.65 4.14
N ALA A 8 -5.25 -8.75 5.38
CA ALA A 8 -6.24 -9.71 5.86
C ALA A 8 -7.00 -9.12 7.04
N TRP A 9 -8.23 -8.67 6.83
CA TRP A 9 -9.15 -8.25 7.88
C TRP A 9 -8.51 -7.31 8.92
N PHE A 10 -7.96 -6.18 8.46
CA PHE A 10 -7.35 -5.16 9.33
C PHE A 10 -6.11 -5.63 10.10
N ASN A 11 -5.41 -6.65 9.64
CA ASN A 11 -4.06 -6.96 10.12
C ASN A 11 -3.08 -5.92 9.56
N VAL A 12 -2.96 -4.81 10.25
CA VAL A 12 -2.13 -3.68 9.81
C VAL A 12 -0.65 -4.06 9.88
N LEU A 13 0.05 -3.90 8.77
CA LEU A 13 1.48 -4.17 8.67
C LEU A 13 2.29 -2.97 9.13
N ASP A 14 3.24 -3.19 10.01
CA ASP A 14 4.25 -2.21 10.39
C ASP A 14 5.38 -2.21 9.35
N LEU A 15 5.32 -1.25 8.42
CA LEU A 15 6.29 -1.15 7.33
C LEU A 15 7.71 -0.86 7.82
N SER A 16 7.85 -0.15 8.94
CA SER A 16 9.16 0.15 9.54
C SER A 16 9.81 -1.13 10.05
N ARG A 17 9.06 -1.99 10.73
CA ARG A 17 9.57 -3.29 11.18
C ARG A 17 9.95 -4.21 10.02
N LEU A 18 9.19 -4.20 8.93
CA LEU A 18 9.52 -4.94 7.73
C LEU A 18 10.83 -4.44 7.10
N HIS A 19 11.00 -3.13 7.03
CA HIS A 19 12.24 -2.53 6.54
C HIS A 19 13.45 -2.90 7.43
N GLU A 20 13.32 -2.75 8.75
CA GLU A 20 14.37 -3.09 9.71
C GLU A 20 14.74 -4.59 9.66
N GLY A 21 13.74 -5.47 9.55
CA GLY A 21 13.95 -6.92 9.51
C GLY A 21 14.56 -7.42 8.21
N THR A 22 14.29 -6.76 7.08
CA THR A 22 14.79 -7.18 5.76
C THR A 22 16.03 -6.41 5.29
N GLY A 23 16.24 -5.20 5.80
CA GLY A 23 17.23 -4.26 5.28
C GLY A 23 16.91 -3.69 3.90
N LEU A 24 15.70 -3.94 3.38
CA LEU A 24 15.28 -3.53 2.04
C LEU A 24 14.29 -2.37 2.09
N PRO A 25 14.32 -1.45 1.11
CA PRO A 25 13.26 -0.47 0.94
C PRO A 25 11.90 -1.17 0.83
N THR A 26 10.92 -0.68 1.57
CA THR A 26 9.57 -1.27 1.64
C THR A 26 8.57 -0.29 1.06
N ILE A 27 7.85 -0.70 0.02
CA ILE A 27 6.84 0.11 -0.66
C ILE A 27 5.50 -0.62 -0.60
N ALA A 28 4.48 0.04 -0.07
CA ALA A 28 3.09 -0.41 -0.10
C ALA A 28 2.27 0.42 -1.08
N ILE A 29 1.49 -0.25 -1.90
CA ILE A 29 0.66 0.37 -2.94
C ILE A 29 -0.79 0.00 -2.71
N SER A 30 -1.66 1.00 -2.66
CA SER A 30 -3.11 0.83 -2.69
C SER A 30 -3.70 1.42 -3.97
N PHE A 31 -4.83 0.88 -4.39
CA PHE A 31 -5.42 1.12 -5.71
C PHE A 31 -6.74 1.87 -5.62
N GLU A 32 -7.24 2.14 -4.43
CA GLU A 32 -8.50 2.80 -4.20
C GLU A 32 -8.32 4.12 -3.47
N ALA A 33 -8.97 5.15 -3.97
CA ALA A 33 -9.10 6.41 -3.27
C ALA A 33 -10.08 6.22 -2.10
N SER A 34 -9.56 6.17 -0.89
CA SER A 34 -10.36 6.02 0.33
C SER A 34 -9.89 7.00 1.40
N PRO A 35 -10.72 7.32 2.40
CA PRO A 35 -10.31 8.18 3.52
C PRO A 35 -9.28 7.50 4.43
N GLY A 36 -8.89 6.26 4.13
CA GLY A 36 -8.00 5.45 4.94
C GLY A 36 -8.74 4.43 5.80
N LEU A 37 -7.99 3.67 6.60
CA LEU A 37 -8.54 2.57 7.40
C LEU A 37 -8.97 2.98 8.81
N ALA A 38 -8.54 4.13 9.31
CA ALA A 38 -8.79 4.53 10.68
C ALA A 38 -10.29 4.56 11.06
N PRO A 39 -11.21 5.10 10.23
CA PRO A 39 -12.64 5.03 10.54
C PRO A 39 -13.16 3.60 10.67
N ALA A 40 -12.80 2.72 9.73
CA ALA A 40 -13.22 1.33 9.74
C ALA A 40 -12.64 0.55 10.94
N ILE A 41 -11.40 0.80 11.31
CA ILE A 41 -10.80 0.20 12.52
C ILE A 41 -11.56 0.63 13.79
N ARG A 42 -11.97 1.89 13.88
CA ARG A 42 -12.75 2.38 15.02
C ARG A 42 -14.16 1.78 15.11
N GLU A 43 -14.73 1.44 13.96
CA GLU A 43 -16.06 0.83 13.88
C GLU A 43 -16.04 -0.66 14.22
N GLU A 44 -15.00 -1.39 13.74
CA GLU A 44 -14.93 -2.85 13.85
C GLU A 44 -14.28 -3.38 15.14
N PHE A 45 -13.50 -2.55 15.84
CA PHE A 45 -12.71 -3.00 16.99
C PHE A 45 -12.89 -2.07 18.20
N ASP A 46 -12.78 -2.69 19.38
CA ASP A 46 -12.83 -2.00 20.68
C ASP A 46 -11.57 -2.28 21.52
N GLY A 47 -11.34 -1.39 22.51
CA GLY A 47 -10.29 -1.58 23.51
C GLY A 47 -8.89 -1.74 22.91
N ALA A 48 -8.11 -2.65 23.47
CA ALA A 48 -6.73 -2.88 23.05
C ALA A 48 -6.60 -3.35 21.61
N ASP A 49 -7.58 -4.11 21.08
CA ASP A 49 -7.60 -4.57 19.70
C ASP A 49 -7.75 -3.42 18.69
N ARG A 50 -8.50 -2.41 19.03
CA ARG A 50 -8.59 -1.17 18.27
C ARG A 50 -7.32 -0.35 18.38
N ASP A 51 -6.85 -0.16 19.61
CA ASP A 51 -5.79 0.80 19.92
C ASP A 51 -4.47 0.42 19.25
N TRP A 52 -4.03 -0.84 19.30
CA TRP A 52 -2.80 -1.24 18.64
C TRP A 52 -2.87 -1.14 17.09
N ARG A 53 -4.07 -1.39 16.52
CA ARG A 53 -4.26 -1.23 15.06
C ARG A 53 -4.20 0.23 14.64
N LEU A 54 -4.82 1.11 15.40
CA LEU A 54 -4.75 2.54 15.15
C LEU A 54 -3.32 3.06 15.30
N ASP A 55 -2.65 2.70 16.40
CA ASP A 55 -1.26 3.11 16.64
C ASP A 55 -0.34 2.67 15.49
N THR A 56 -0.46 1.43 15.06
CA THR A 56 0.32 0.90 13.93
C THR A 56 -0.04 1.63 12.63
N TYR A 57 -1.32 1.83 12.36
CA TYR A 57 -1.77 2.51 11.15
C TYR A 57 -1.35 3.98 11.11
N GLU A 58 -1.48 4.70 12.21
CA GLU A 58 -1.10 6.11 12.33
C GLU A 58 0.43 6.32 12.31
N SER A 59 1.21 5.31 12.67
CA SER A 59 2.68 5.32 12.55
C SER A 59 3.20 5.09 11.12
N LEU A 60 2.34 4.68 10.20
CA LEU A 60 2.74 4.46 8.81
C LEU A 60 3.18 5.75 8.13
N PRO A 61 4.16 5.68 7.20
CA PRO A 61 4.52 6.85 6.41
C PRO A 61 3.32 7.38 5.64
N PRO A 62 3.29 8.70 5.33
CA PRO A 62 2.17 9.32 4.67
C PRO A 62 1.96 8.72 3.28
N ARG A 63 0.70 8.65 2.88
CA ARG A 63 0.28 8.21 1.56
C ARG A 63 0.54 9.32 0.52
N ARG A 64 1.01 8.93 -0.66
CA ARG A 64 1.21 9.82 -1.81
C ARG A 64 0.46 9.28 -3.02
N SER A 65 -0.21 10.14 -3.76
CA SER A 65 -0.84 9.76 -5.02
C SER A 65 0.18 9.72 -6.15
N LEU A 66 0.06 8.77 -7.05
CA LEU A 66 0.94 8.62 -8.21
C LEU A 66 0.11 8.19 -9.43
N PRO A 67 0.12 8.99 -10.52
CA PRO A 67 -0.45 8.53 -11.78
C PRO A 67 0.48 7.51 -12.44
N VAL A 68 -0.09 6.36 -12.81
CA VAL A 68 0.62 5.26 -13.47
C VAL A 68 -0.22 4.80 -14.64
N ASN A 69 0.30 4.99 -15.86
CA ASN A 69 -0.47 4.83 -17.09
C ASN A 69 -1.74 5.70 -17.04
N ASP A 70 -2.92 5.15 -17.24
CA ASP A 70 -4.18 5.88 -17.17
C ASP A 70 -4.89 5.72 -15.81
N GLU A 71 -4.19 5.18 -14.80
CA GLU A 71 -4.74 4.93 -13.47
C GLU A 71 -4.00 5.74 -12.40
N GLN A 72 -4.62 5.87 -11.24
CA GLN A 72 -4.01 6.47 -10.07
C GLN A 72 -3.81 5.42 -8.98
N VAL A 73 -2.60 5.39 -8.42
CA VAL A 73 -2.25 4.55 -7.27
C VAL A 73 -1.79 5.40 -6.09
N PHE A 74 -1.75 4.79 -4.91
CA PHE A 74 -1.33 5.46 -3.68
C PHE A 74 -0.16 4.70 -3.07
N VAL A 75 0.91 5.44 -2.76
CA VAL A 75 2.22 4.88 -2.38
C VAL A 75 2.58 5.32 -0.97
N ARG A 76 3.07 4.36 -0.17
CA ARG A 76 3.78 4.60 1.09
C ARG A 76 5.16 3.95 0.99
N GLY A 77 6.20 4.59 1.53
CA GLY A 77 7.56 4.06 1.48
C GLY A 77 8.29 4.19 2.79
N VAL A 78 9.07 3.17 3.14
CA VAL A 78 10.07 3.18 4.22
C VAL A 78 11.40 2.72 3.65
N GLY A 79 12.48 3.43 3.97
CA GLY A 79 13.80 3.20 3.37
C GLY A 79 13.94 3.71 1.93
N VAL A 80 12.94 4.44 1.45
CA VAL A 80 12.93 5.17 0.18
C VAL A 80 12.14 6.44 0.38
N GLU A 81 12.62 7.55 -0.17
CA GLU A 81 11.95 8.83 -0.02
C GLU A 81 10.70 8.93 -0.88
N THR A 82 9.65 9.53 -0.31
CA THR A 82 8.38 9.78 -1.00
C THR A 82 8.04 11.28 -0.94
N PRO A 83 8.84 12.14 -1.58
CA PRO A 83 8.65 13.59 -1.53
C PRO A 83 7.36 14.01 -2.23
N VAL A 84 6.75 15.07 -1.74
CA VAL A 84 5.61 15.72 -2.41
C VAL A 84 6.08 16.46 -3.66
N ALA A 85 5.30 16.39 -4.73
CA ALA A 85 5.58 17.16 -5.94
C ALA A 85 5.52 18.68 -5.67
N GLU A 86 6.51 19.44 -6.16
CA GLU A 86 6.61 20.90 -5.95
C GLU A 86 5.50 21.69 -6.65
N SER A 87 4.97 21.17 -7.74
CA SER A 87 3.88 21.75 -8.52
C SER A 87 2.72 20.77 -8.59
N GLY A 88 2.03 20.63 -7.48
CA GLY A 88 0.75 19.95 -7.45
C GLY A 88 -0.29 20.97 -7.06
N ASP A 89 -1.04 21.48 -8.04
CA ASP A 89 -2.39 21.87 -7.72
C ASP A 89 -2.98 20.68 -6.97
N ALA A 90 -3.31 20.90 -5.70
CA ALA A 90 -4.09 19.93 -4.95
C ALA A 90 -5.42 19.79 -5.71
N ASP A 91 -5.48 18.83 -6.62
CA ASP A 91 -6.65 18.54 -7.45
C ASP A 91 -7.73 17.91 -6.58
N GLY A 92 -8.12 18.63 -5.52
CA GLY A 92 -9.20 18.24 -4.62
C GLY A 92 -9.03 16.88 -3.93
N THR A 93 -7.93 16.18 -4.17
CA THR A 93 -7.59 14.91 -3.50
C THR A 93 -6.85 15.22 -2.21
N GLU A 94 -7.36 14.72 -1.09
CA GLU A 94 -6.74 14.88 0.24
C GLU A 94 -5.32 14.27 0.33
N VAL A 95 -4.90 13.51 -0.68
CA VAL A 95 -3.61 12.81 -0.71
C VAL A 95 -2.62 13.58 -1.58
N PRO A 96 -1.54 14.13 -0.99
CA PRO A 96 -0.54 14.86 -1.75
C PRO A 96 0.11 14.00 -2.85
N PRO A 97 0.42 14.57 -4.01
CA PRO A 97 1.05 13.87 -5.11
C PRO A 97 2.52 13.54 -4.80
N LEU A 98 2.96 12.36 -5.22
CA LEU A 98 4.36 11.96 -5.19
C LEU A 98 5.14 12.70 -6.28
N ALA A 99 6.34 13.17 -5.95
CA ALA A 99 7.23 13.75 -6.95
C ALA A 99 7.48 12.76 -8.11
N PRO A 100 7.21 13.15 -9.37
CA PRO A 100 7.10 12.21 -10.48
C PRO A 100 8.43 11.54 -10.87
N ASN A 101 9.55 12.17 -10.54
CA ASN A 101 10.89 11.71 -10.89
C ASN A 101 11.69 11.16 -9.70
N CYS A 102 11.05 10.98 -8.53
CA CYS A 102 11.73 10.36 -7.39
C CYS A 102 11.92 8.86 -7.59
N GLU A 103 12.84 8.27 -6.82
CA GLU A 103 13.17 6.86 -6.91
C GLU A 103 11.94 5.95 -6.71
N ALA A 104 11.09 6.25 -5.74
CA ALA A 104 9.87 5.49 -5.50
C ALA A 104 8.92 5.50 -6.71
N ALA A 105 8.73 6.67 -7.36
CA ALA A 105 7.88 6.78 -8.53
C ALA A 105 8.46 6.00 -9.73
N GLN A 106 9.76 6.12 -9.96
CA GLN A 106 10.46 5.38 -11.03
C GLN A 106 10.37 3.87 -10.81
N PHE A 107 10.54 3.42 -9.57
CA PHE A 107 10.43 2.02 -9.21
C PHE A 107 9.01 1.48 -9.47
N VAL A 108 7.99 2.14 -8.98
CA VAL A 108 6.59 1.71 -9.19
C VAL A 108 6.25 1.65 -10.68
N ARG A 109 6.58 2.68 -11.43
CA ARG A 109 6.33 2.73 -12.88
C ARG A 109 7.13 1.69 -13.65
N GLY A 110 8.37 1.45 -13.27
CA GLY A 110 9.23 0.45 -13.92
C GLY A 110 8.69 -0.97 -13.80
N PHE A 111 7.95 -1.28 -12.73
CA PHE A 111 7.30 -2.57 -12.53
C PHE A 111 5.82 -2.61 -12.98
N THR A 112 5.31 -1.53 -13.57
CA THR A 112 3.91 -1.41 -13.99
C THR A 112 3.83 -1.11 -15.49
N PRO A 113 4.08 -2.12 -16.35
CA PRO A 113 4.07 -1.91 -17.80
C PRO A 113 2.68 -1.57 -18.35
N GLU A 114 1.62 -2.03 -17.66
CA GLU A 114 0.22 -1.80 -18.03
C GLU A 114 -0.65 -1.57 -16.80
N GLY A 115 -1.67 -0.77 -16.93
CA GLY A 115 -2.63 -0.47 -15.86
C GLY A 115 -1.97 0.19 -14.64
N GLY A 116 -2.55 0.04 -13.49
CA GLY A 116 -2.05 0.63 -12.24
C GLY A 116 -1.41 -0.37 -11.27
N ARG A 117 -1.46 -1.67 -11.57
CA ARG A 117 -0.94 -2.71 -10.67
C ARG A 117 0.43 -3.20 -11.11
N PRO A 118 1.48 -3.05 -10.26
CA PRO A 118 2.80 -3.60 -10.54
C PRO A 118 2.77 -5.10 -10.82
N GLU A 119 3.56 -5.54 -11.78
CA GLU A 119 3.60 -6.93 -12.24
C GLU A 119 3.90 -7.94 -11.10
N PRO A 120 4.84 -7.70 -10.18
CA PRO A 120 5.06 -8.60 -9.05
C PRO A 120 3.81 -8.78 -8.17
N LEU A 121 3.02 -7.72 -7.96
CA LEU A 121 1.78 -7.79 -7.18
C LEU A 121 0.66 -8.51 -7.95
N ARG A 122 0.62 -8.36 -9.26
CA ARG A 122 -0.31 -9.10 -10.12
C ARG A 122 -0.03 -10.61 -10.05
N VAL A 123 1.22 -11.01 -10.18
CA VAL A 123 1.65 -12.41 -10.08
C VAL A 123 1.39 -12.98 -8.69
N ALA A 124 1.74 -12.25 -7.64
CA ALA A 124 1.47 -12.67 -6.25
C ALA A 124 -0.02 -12.91 -5.99
N ARG A 125 -0.89 -12.05 -6.52
CA ARG A 125 -2.34 -12.22 -6.43
C ARG A 125 -2.83 -13.49 -7.12
N LEU A 126 -2.31 -13.80 -8.31
CA LEU A 126 -2.64 -15.03 -9.04
C LEU A 126 -2.18 -16.26 -8.26
N ALA A 127 -0.96 -16.26 -7.74
CA ALA A 127 -0.42 -17.35 -6.94
C ALA A 127 -1.25 -17.58 -5.65
N ALA A 128 -1.64 -16.52 -4.96
CA ALA A 128 -2.47 -16.61 -3.77
C ALA A 128 -3.86 -17.20 -4.06
N ARG A 129 -4.46 -16.84 -5.20
CA ARG A 129 -5.75 -17.42 -5.65
C ARG A 129 -5.62 -18.92 -5.95
N ALA A 130 -4.61 -19.30 -6.72
CA ALA A 130 -4.35 -20.70 -7.05
C ALA A 130 -4.09 -21.56 -5.80
N GLY A 131 -3.31 -21.04 -4.84
CA GLY A 131 -3.05 -21.73 -3.57
C GLY A 131 -4.32 -21.95 -2.75
N ARG A 132 -5.22 -20.98 -2.70
CA ARG A 132 -6.51 -21.13 -2.01
C ARG A 132 -7.40 -22.19 -2.67
N GLU A 133 -7.56 -22.13 -4.00
CA GLU A 133 -8.35 -23.11 -4.75
C GLU A 133 -7.82 -24.53 -4.59
N LEU A 134 -6.49 -24.68 -4.53
CA LEU A 134 -5.86 -25.98 -4.28
C LEU A 134 -6.15 -26.47 -2.84
N GLY A 135 -6.03 -25.58 -1.86
CA GLY A 135 -6.36 -25.91 -0.45
C GLY A 135 -7.80 -26.38 -0.29
N GLU A 136 -8.76 -25.65 -0.86
CA GLU A 136 -10.18 -26.03 -0.83
C GLU A 136 -10.46 -27.39 -1.47
N ARG A 137 -9.72 -27.77 -2.52
CA ARG A 137 -9.84 -29.10 -3.16
C ARG A 137 -9.25 -30.22 -2.32
N LEU A 138 -8.19 -29.94 -1.55
CA LEU A 138 -7.54 -30.94 -0.70
C LEU A 138 -8.35 -31.19 0.59
N ASP A 139 -9.10 -30.20 1.06
CA ASP A 139 -9.92 -30.27 2.26
C ASP A 139 -11.33 -30.85 2.00
N SER A 140 -11.69 -31.08 0.76
CA SER A 140 -13.01 -31.61 0.36
C SER A 140 -13.06 -33.15 0.19
#